data_bbe7ceeb55bdbf87e29275d2e2b0159c
#
_entry.id   bbe7ceeb55bdbf87e29275d2e2b0159c
#
_cell.length_a   1.000
_cell.length_b   1.000
_cell.length_c   1.000
_cell.angle_alpha   90.00
_cell.angle_beta   90.00
_cell.angle_gamma   90.00
#
_symmetry.space_group_name_H-M   'P 1'
#
loop_
_entity.id
_entity.type
_entity.pdbx_description
1 polymer ?
#
loop_
_entity_poly.entity_id
_entity_poly.type
_entity_poly.pdbx_seq_one_letter_code
_entity_poly.pdbx_strand_id
1 'polypeptide(L)'
;LDNIVLNIKNLSFYYKKDSPIYSDFNLVLQKGELVSIFGKSGSGKTTLFELILGNLKSQNGTIEKSKISMIFQDPFNSFHPTYTIYEQISDVVQRDFKEELDKVLPKLNLDLEILYKKSYELSGGQLQRCSILRAVLQKPDLLLVDEPTSALDNIVAYDVMKLLITLLKDCAILLVTHDINMAKWCSNRIIRLKDADK
;
A
#
# COMPACT_ATOMS: atom_id res chain seq x y z
N LEU A 1 -20.68 1.86 -13.18
CA LEU A 1 -19.23 2.04 -13.42
C LEU A 1 -18.54 2.87 -12.31
N ASP A 2 -19.33 3.49 -11.44
CA ASP A 2 -18.85 4.51 -10.48
C ASP A 2 -18.06 3.98 -9.27
N ASN A 3 -17.80 2.70 -9.21
CA ASN A 3 -17.14 2.09 -8.04
C ASN A 3 -15.76 1.46 -8.35
N ILE A 4 -15.30 1.49 -9.60
CA ILE A 4 -14.01 0.92 -10.00
C ILE A 4 -12.91 1.94 -9.70
N VAL A 5 -11.92 1.55 -8.90
CA VAL A 5 -10.78 2.40 -8.51
C VAL A 5 -9.48 1.99 -9.21
N LEU A 6 -9.44 0.76 -9.74
CA LEU A 6 -8.33 0.26 -10.56
C LEU A 6 -8.88 -0.68 -11.63
N ASN A 7 -8.46 -0.46 -12.88
CA ASN A 7 -8.81 -1.31 -14.01
C ASN A 7 -7.58 -1.53 -14.89
N ILE A 8 -7.05 -2.73 -14.83
CA ILE A 8 -5.90 -3.18 -15.63
C ILE A 8 -6.43 -4.12 -16.69
N LYS A 9 -6.13 -3.85 -17.97
CA LYS A 9 -6.57 -4.66 -19.11
C LYS A 9 -5.38 -5.05 -19.97
N ASN A 10 -5.25 -6.36 -20.23
CA ASN A 10 -4.27 -6.97 -21.15
C ASN A 10 -2.83 -6.49 -20.91
N LEU A 11 -2.46 -6.27 -19.64
CA LEU A 11 -1.17 -5.75 -19.25
C LEU A 11 -0.07 -6.76 -19.57
N SER A 12 0.90 -6.34 -20.39
CA SER A 12 2.09 -7.13 -20.68
C SER A 12 3.34 -6.31 -20.37
N PHE A 13 4.25 -6.92 -19.62
CA PHE A 13 5.48 -6.28 -19.19
C PHE A 13 6.65 -7.27 -19.10
N TYR A 14 7.83 -6.85 -19.55
CA TYR A 14 9.09 -7.55 -19.40
C TYR A 14 10.25 -6.56 -19.25
N TYR A 15 11.24 -6.92 -18.45
CA TYR A 15 12.54 -6.23 -18.42
C TYR A 15 13.45 -6.71 -19.54
N LYS A 16 13.34 -8.01 -19.90
CA LYS A 16 14.04 -8.64 -21.02
C LYS A 16 13.00 -9.35 -21.87
N LYS A 17 13.12 -9.21 -23.20
CA LYS A 17 12.11 -9.67 -24.17
C LYS A 17 11.72 -11.15 -24.03
N ASP A 18 12.66 -11.98 -23.63
CA ASP A 18 12.46 -13.44 -23.52
C ASP A 18 12.01 -13.89 -22.12
N SER A 19 11.74 -12.94 -21.20
CA SER A 19 11.32 -13.23 -19.83
C SER A 19 10.18 -12.31 -19.40
N PRO A 20 8.94 -12.58 -19.87
CA PRO A 20 7.79 -11.78 -19.50
C PRO A 20 7.45 -11.94 -18.02
N ILE A 21 7.21 -10.80 -17.33
CA ILE A 21 6.71 -10.77 -15.95
C ILE A 21 5.19 -10.80 -15.95
N TYR A 22 4.58 -10.06 -16.88
CA TYR A 22 3.15 -10.06 -17.12
C TYR A 22 2.86 -10.34 -18.58
N SER A 23 1.88 -11.23 -18.84
CA SER A 23 1.33 -11.53 -20.16
C SER A 23 -0.18 -11.52 -20.07
N ASP A 24 -0.81 -10.53 -20.72
CA ASP A 24 -2.28 -10.33 -20.73
C ASP A 24 -2.91 -10.31 -19.34
N PHE A 25 -2.22 -9.71 -18.36
CA PHE A 25 -2.70 -9.62 -16.98
C PHE A 25 -3.88 -8.65 -16.88
N ASN A 26 -4.92 -9.09 -16.19
CA ASN A 26 -6.15 -8.32 -16.00
C ASN A 26 -6.48 -8.24 -14.50
N LEU A 27 -6.86 -7.06 -14.03
CA LEU A 27 -7.28 -6.83 -12.65
C LEU A 27 -8.27 -5.68 -12.58
N VAL A 28 -9.41 -5.92 -11.97
CA VAL A 28 -10.36 -4.87 -11.60
C VAL A 28 -10.47 -4.84 -10.08
N LEU A 29 -10.41 -3.65 -9.49
CA LEU A 29 -10.58 -3.42 -8.06
C LEU A 29 -11.67 -2.37 -7.83
N GLN A 30 -12.60 -2.68 -6.93
CA GLN A 30 -13.70 -1.80 -6.58
C GLN A 30 -13.49 -1.15 -5.21
N LYS A 31 -14.08 0.01 -5.00
CA LYS A 31 -14.08 0.67 -3.68
C LYS A 31 -14.66 -0.26 -2.61
N GLY A 32 -14.02 -0.31 -1.44
CA GLY A 32 -14.41 -1.20 -0.35
C GLY A 32 -13.84 -2.63 -0.47
N GLU A 33 -13.08 -2.93 -1.52
CA GLU A 33 -12.49 -4.25 -1.74
C GLU A 33 -11.03 -4.31 -1.29
N LEU A 34 -10.63 -5.40 -0.62
CA LEU A 34 -9.24 -5.75 -0.36
C LEU A 34 -8.86 -6.94 -1.23
N VAL A 35 -7.93 -6.72 -2.14
CA VAL A 35 -7.35 -7.78 -2.99
C VAL A 35 -5.90 -7.98 -2.62
N SER A 36 -5.51 -9.22 -2.36
CA SER A 36 -4.10 -9.57 -2.14
C SER A 36 -3.45 -10.12 -3.40
N ILE A 37 -2.27 -9.61 -3.69
CA ILE A 37 -1.32 -10.17 -4.65
C ILE A 37 -0.33 -11.03 -3.88
N PHE A 38 -0.43 -12.34 -4.07
CA PHE A 38 0.43 -13.32 -3.42
C PHE A 38 1.44 -13.89 -4.42
N GLY A 39 2.69 -14.01 -4.01
CA GLY A 39 3.75 -14.62 -4.83
C GLY A 39 5.10 -14.57 -4.11
N LYS A 40 6.02 -15.45 -4.52
CA LYS A 40 7.38 -15.49 -4.01
C LYS A 40 8.17 -14.22 -4.33
N SER A 41 9.32 -14.05 -3.71
CA SER A 41 10.26 -12.97 -4.10
C SER A 41 10.62 -13.13 -5.59
N GLY A 42 10.61 -12.00 -6.32
CA GLY A 42 10.87 -11.98 -7.76
C GLY A 42 9.68 -12.32 -8.66
N SER A 43 8.48 -12.62 -8.12
CA SER A 43 7.28 -12.90 -8.94
C SER A 43 6.64 -11.67 -9.60
N GLY A 44 7.24 -10.48 -9.47
CA GLY A 44 6.74 -9.26 -10.10
C GLY A 44 5.84 -8.37 -9.23
N LYS A 45 5.63 -8.67 -7.95
CA LYS A 45 4.74 -7.88 -7.06
C LYS A 45 5.10 -6.39 -7.05
N THR A 46 6.35 -6.07 -6.78
CA THR A 46 6.85 -4.68 -6.80
C THR A 46 6.75 -4.07 -8.20
N THR A 47 7.03 -4.87 -9.24
CA THR A 47 6.85 -4.43 -10.64
C THR A 47 5.41 -4.01 -10.94
N LEU A 48 4.41 -4.73 -10.39
CA LEU A 48 3.01 -4.34 -10.56
C LEU A 48 2.73 -2.97 -9.95
N PHE A 49 3.23 -2.72 -8.74
CA PHE A 49 3.07 -1.42 -8.09
C PHE A 49 3.75 -0.29 -8.87
N GLU A 50 4.98 -0.52 -9.36
CA GLU A 50 5.70 0.44 -10.20
C GLU A 50 4.95 0.76 -11.51
N LEU A 51 4.31 -0.24 -12.13
CA LEU A 51 3.45 -0.05 -13.30
C LEU A 51 2.17 0.72 -12.93
N ILE A 52 1.51 0.40 -11.83
CA ILE A 52 0.32 1.10 -11.36
C ILE A 52 0.67 2.55 -10.99
N LEU A 53 1.80 2.81 -10.34
CA LEU A 53 2.25 4.16 -10.02
C LEU A 53 2.61 4.98 -11.28
N GLY A 54 3.00 4.30 -12.35
CA GLY A 54 3.43 4.92 -13.61
C GLY A 54 4.94 5.18 -13.68
N ASN A 55 5.71 4.62 -12.74
CA ASN A 55 7.18 4.66 -12.74
C ASN A 55 7.78 3.75 -13.82
N LEU A 56 7.03 2.70 -14.20
CA LEU A 56 7.35 1.83 -15.34
C LEU A 56 6.24 1.94 -16.40
N LYS A 57 6.61 1.76 -17.66
CA LYS A 57 5.69 1.71 -18.79
C LYS A 57 5.53 0.28 -19.27
N SER A 58 4.29 -0.18 -19.39
CA SER A 58 3.99 -1.49 -19.99
C SER A 58 4.27 -1.47 -21.49
N GLN A 59 4.57 -2.65 -22.06
CA GLN A 59 4.66 -2.82 -23.50
C GLN A 59 3.27 -2.85 -24.14
N ASN A 60 2.29 -3.47 -23.47
CA ASN A 60 0.91 -3.52 -23.93
C ASN A 60 -0.07 -3.37 -22.75
N GLY A 61 -1.33 -3.09 -23.07
CA GLY A 61 -2.42 -2.97 -22.13
C GLY A 61 -2.61 -1.56 -21.58
N THR A 62 -3.61 -1.41 -20.73
CA THR A 62 -3.97 -0.14 -20.11
C THR A 62 -4.12 -0.28 -18.61
N ILE A 63 -3.79 0.78 -17.88
CA ILE A 63 -4.01 0.92 -16.44
C ILE A 63 -4.78 2.21 -16.21
N GLU A 64 -6.05 2.09 -15.83
CA GLU A 64 -6.90 3.17 -15.39
C GLU A 64 -6.98 3.12 -13.86
N LYS A 65 -6.76 4.25 -13.20
CA LYS A 65 -6.66 4.32 -11.73
C LYS A 65 -7.22 5.62 -11.20
N SER A 66 -7.85 5.55 -10.04
CA SER A 66 -8.26 6.71 -9.23
C SER A 66 -7.09 7.26 -8.41
N LYS A 67 -7.36 8.13 -7.45
CA LYS A 67 -6.33 8.70 -6.57
C LYS A 67 -5.68 7.62 -5.71
N ILE A 68 -4.36 7.51 -5.81
CA ILE A 68 -3.57 6.50 -5.11
C ILE A 68 -2.77 7.11 -3.96
N SER A 69 -2.63 6.33 -2.88
CA SER A 69 -1.56 6.49 -1.90
C SER A 69 -0.88 5.14 -1.65
N MET A 70 0.34 5.16 -1.10
CA MET A 70 1.13 3.94 -0.89
C MET A 70 1.68 3.85 0.53
N ILE A 71 1.64 2.63 1.08
CA ILE A 71 2.35 2.23 2.29
C ILE A 71 3.48 1.30 1.86
N PHE A 72 4.71 1.72 2.15
CA PHE A 72 5.92 1.00 1.76
C PHE A 72 6.26 -0.11 2.78
N GLN A 73 6.98 -1.12 2.31
CA GLN A 73 7.43 -2.25 3.12
C GLN A 73 8.30 -1.82 4.30
N ASP A 74 9.25 -0.91 4.06
CA ASP A 74 10.14 -0.39 5.08
C ASP A 74 9.72 1.03 5.50
N PRO A 75 9.13 1.18 6.71
CA PRO A 75 8.71 2.49 7.18
C PRO A 75 9.90 3.41 7.47
N PHE A 76 11.10 2.88 7.83
CA PHE A 76 12.27 3.69 8.11
C PHE A 76 12.78 4.39 6.85
N ASN A 77 12.79 3.71 5.71
CA ASN A 77 13.19 4.28 4.43
C ASN A 77 12.11 5.18 3.81
N SER A 78 10.88 5.16 4.34
CA SER A 78 9.78 5.97 3.85
C SER A 78 9.71 7.38 4.44
N PHE A 79 10.53 7.66 5.48
CA PHE A 79 10.63 8.97 6.13
C PHE A 79 12.05 9.49 6.12
N HIS A 80 12.18 10.79 5.83
CA HIS A 80 13.47 11.47 5.90
C HIS A 80 13.89 11.68 7.37
N PRO A 81 15.15 11.41 7.76
CA PRO A 81 15.56 11.45 9.16
C PRO A 81 15.62 12.85 9.76
N THR A 82 15.74 13.90 8.94
CA THR A 82 15.96 15.28 9.41
C THR A 82 14.67 15.97 9.84
N TYR A 83 13.55 15.66 9.18
CA TYR A 83 12.25 16.32 9.39
C TYR A 83 11.38 15.54 10.36
N THR A 84 10.49 16.23 11.07
CA THR A 84 9.47 15.62 11.92
C THR A 84 8.44 14.88 11.06
N ILE A 85 7.74 13.93 11.67
CA ILE A 85 6.64 13.24 10.99
C ILE A 85 5.58 14.22 10.51
N TYR A 86 5.26 15.24 11.32
CA TYR A 86 4.26 16.26 10.98
C TYR A 86 4.64 17.04 9.72
N GLU A 87 5.89 17.53 9.63
CA GLU A 87 6.39 18.24 8.46
C GLU A 87 6.26 17.39 7.20
N GLN A 88 6.68 16.14 7.27
CA GLN A 88 6.62 15.22 6.12
C GLN A 88 5.20 14.84 5.70
N ILE A 89 4.25 14.79 6.64
CA ILE A 89 2.83 14.62 6.32
C ILE A 89 2.31 15.89 5.65
N SER A 90 2.65 17.06 6.18
CA SER A 90 2.20 18.36 5.65
C SER A 90 2.65 18.57 4.21
N ASP A 91 3.88 18.18 3.87
CA ASP A 91 4.44 18.28 2.51
C ASP A 91 3.62 17.51 1.46
N VAL A 92 3.11 16.34 1.82
CA VAL A 92 2.35 15.51 0.86
C VAL A 92 0.85 15.76 0.88
N VAL A 93 0.30 16.18 2.03
CA VAL A 93 -1.14 16.44 2.16
C VAL A 93 -1.52 17.82 1.60
N GLN A 94 -0.67 18.83 1.76
CA GLN A 94 -0.78 20.19 1.20
C GLN A 94 -2.14 20.89 1.45
N ARG A 95 -2.76 20.60 2.60
CA ARG A 95 -4.00 21.22 3.09
C ARG A 95 -4.04 21.14 4.60
N ASP A 96 -4.95 21.87 5.24
CA ASP A 96 -5.20 21.67 6.67
C ASP A 96 -5.84 20.29 6.88
N PHE A 97 -5.32 19.54 7.85
CA PHE A 97 -5.77 18.21 8.23
C PHE A 97 -5.90 18.03 9.76
N LYS A 98 -5.87 19.14 10.53
CA LYS A 98 -5.94 19.09 12.00
C LYS A 98 -7.16 18.37 12.51
N GLU A 99 -8.33 18.69 11.95
CA GLU A 99 -9.59 18.04 12.35
C GLU A 99 -9.60 16.53 12.05
N GLU A 100 -8.88 16.10 11.02
CA GLU A 100 -8.77 14.68 10.71
C GLU A 100 -7.83 13.96 11.67
N LEU A 101 -6.79 14.64 12.20
CA LEU A 101 -5.90 14.04 13.20
C LEU A 101 -6.66 13.56 14.42
N ASP A 102 -7.57 14.35 14.94
CA ASP A 102 -8.39 13.99 16.12
C ASP A 102 -9.21 12.71 15.90
N LYS A 103 -9.60 12.45 14.64
CA LYS A 103 -10.38 11.27 14.25
C LYS A 103 -9.53 10.05 13.92
N VAL A 104 -8.31 10.27 13.39
CA VAL A 104 -7.46 9.19 12.86
C VAL A 104 -6.43 8.71 13.89
N LEU A 105 -5.82 9.61 14.66
CA LEU A 105 -4.80 9.24 15.65
C LEU A 105 -5.27 8.18 16.66
N PRO A 106 -6.48 8.29 17.26
CA PRO A 106 -6.96 7.26 18.19
C PRO A 106 -7.12 5.89 17.53
N LYS A 107 -7.54 5.85 16.25
CA LYS A 107 -7.69 4.59 15.50
C LYS A 107 -6.34 3.93 15.21
N LEU A 108 -5.29 4.75 15.07
CA LEU A 108 -3.91 4.30 14.86
C LEU A 108 -3.17 4.01 16.17
N ASN A 109 -3.81 4.25 17.31
CA ASN A 109 -3.16 4.20 18.63
C ASN A 109 -1.84 5.00 18.63
N LEU A 110 -1.95 6.26 18.17
CA LEU A 110 -0.87 7.24 18.11
C LEU A 110 -1.27 8.47 18.94
N ASP A 111 -0.33 8.95 19.74
CA ASP A 111 -0.43 10.24 20.42
C ASP A 111 0.06 11.36 19.49
N LEU A 112 -0.55 12.55 19.62
CA LEU A 112 -0.20 13.71 18.79
C LEU A 112 1.28 14.08 18.90
N GLU A 113 1.90 13.90 20.08
CA GLU A 113 3.32 14.20 20.32
C GLU A 113 4.27 13.40 19.42
N ILE A 114 3.86 12.21 18.99
CA ILE A 114 4.65 11.36 18.07
C ILE A 114 4.91 12.09 16.75
N LEU A 115 3.97 12.91 16.30
CA LEU A 115 4.10 13.64 15.04
C LEU A 115 5.21 14.69 15.05
N TYR A 116 5.60 15.18 16.22
CA TYR A 116 6.69 16.15 16.37
C TYR A 116 8.07 15.50 16.54
N LYS A 117 8.12 14.17 16.57
CA LYS A 117 9.35 13.39 16.59
C LYS A 117 9.87 13.14 15.18
N LYS A 118 11.15 12.84 15.09
CA LYS A 118 11.83 12.39 13.86
C LYS A 118 11.74 10.86 13.74
N SER A 119 11.94 10.33 12.54
CA SER A 119 11.77 8.90 12.28
C SER A 119 12.64 7.99 13.16
N TYR A 120 13.87 8.38 13.46
CA TYR A 120 14.80 7.58 14.28
C TYR A 120 14.46 7.58 15.78
N GLU A 121 13.54 8.44 16.24
CA GLU A 121 13.07 8.49 17.63
C GLU A 121 11.87 7.56 17.87
N LEU A 122 11.36 6.90 16.82
CA LEU A 122 10.18 6.08 16.87
C LEU A 122 10.51 4.60 16.75
N SER A 123 9.70 3.76 17.42
CA SER A 123 9.74 2.32 17.17
C SER A 123 9.23 1.98 15.77
N GLY A 124 9.64 0.81 15.24
CA GLY A 124 9.18 0.36 13.93
C GLY A 124 7.64 0.32 13.79
N GLY A 125 6.95 -0.13 14.84
CA GLY A 125 5.48 -0.14 14.87
C GLY A 125 4.85 1.27 14.90
N GLN A 126 5.45 2.21 15.64
CA GLN A 126 5.00 3.60 15.64
C GLN A 126 5.21 4.23 14.25
N LEU A 127 6.38 4.00 13.64
CA LEU A 127 6.70 4.54 12.33
C LEU A 127 5.81 3.95 11.23
N GLN A 128 5.48 2.65 11.31
CA GLN A 128 4.53 2.01 10.41
C GLN A 128 3.14 2.65 10.51
N ARG A 129 2.66 2.93 11.72
CA ARG A 129 1.39 3.63 11.94
C ARG A 129 1.43 5.07 11.43
N CYS A 130 2.56 5.76 11.56
CA CYS A 130 2.77 7.08 10.94
C CYS A 130 2.75 7.01 9.41
N SER A 131 3.29 5.95 8.80
CA SER A 131 3.19 5.72 7.36
C SER A 131 1.74 5.53 6.90
N ILE A 132 0.96 4.77 7.67
CA ILE A 132 -0.49 4.61 7.43
C ILE A 132 -1.21 5.95 7.56
N LEU A 133 -0.93 6.72 8.63
CA LEU A 133 -1.51 8.05 8.85
C LEU A 133 -1.25 8.97 7.64
N ARG A 134 0.00 9.05 7.18
CA ARG A 134 0.39 9.84 6.00
C ARG A 134 -0.39 9.43 4.75
N ALA A 135 -0.57 8.12 4.54
CA ALA A 135 -1.31 7.61 3.40
C ALA A 135 -2.81 7.93 3.48
N VAL A 136 -3.43 7.76 4.64
CA VAL A 136 -4.87 7.99 4.87
C VAL A 136 -5.24 9.45 4.78
N LEU A 137 -4.40 10.35 5.31
CA LEU A 137 -4.64 11.79 5.26
C LEU A 137 -4.63 12.35 3.83
N GLN A 138 -4.04 11.64 2.88
CA GLN A 138 -4.14 11.99 1.47
C GLN A 138 -5.53 11.70 0.87
N LYS A 139 -6.42 11.01 1.59
CA LYS A 139 -7.77 10.58 1.15
C LYS A 139 -7.70 9.87 -0.22
N PRO A 140 -7.01 8.73 -0.29
CA PRO A 140 -6.93 7.95 -1.53
C PRO A 140 -8.25 7.19 -1.79
N ASP A 141 -8.52 6.92 -3.07
CA ASP A 141 -9.54 5.95 -3.48
C ASP A 141 -8.96 4.52 -3.49
N LEU A 142 -7.64 4.41 -3.75
CA LEU A 142 -6.88 3.17 -3.79
C LEU A 142 -5.63 3.28 -2.92
N LEU A 143 -5.49 2.38 -1.96
CA LEU A 143 -4.30 2.24 -1.13
C LEU A 143 -3.47 1.05 -1.60
N LEU A 144 -2.27 1.30 -2.08
CA LEU A 144 -1.27 0.27 -2.36
C LEU A 144 -0.51 -0.03 -1.07
N VAL A 145 -0.41 -1.30 -0.71
CA VAL A 145 0.21 -1.73 0.54
C VAL A 145 1.24 -2.82 0.24
N ASP A 146 2.52 -2.49 0.41
CA ASP A 146 3.63 -3.41 0.14
C ASP A 146 4.14 -4.03 1.44
N GLU A 147 3.85 -5.31 1.64
CA GLU A 147 4.33 -6.15 2.76
C GLU A 147 4.33 -5.45 4.13
N PRO A 148 3.21 -4.85 4.58
CA PRO A 148 3.17 -3.91 5.71
C PRO A 148 3.54 -4.53 7.06
N THR A 149 3.69 -5.84 7.11
CA THR A 149 3.92 -6.61 8.34
C THR A 149 5.24 -7.37 8.36
N SER A 150 6.06 -7.28 7.31
CA SER A 150 7.28 -8.09 7.14
C SER A 150 8.35 -7.88 8.22
N ALA A 151 8.37 -6.71 8.86
CA ALA A 151 9.33 -6.36 9.90
C ALA A 151 8.71 -6.27 11.33
N LEU A 152 7.46 -6.76 11.49
CA LEU A 152 6.71 -6.67 12.74
C LEU A 152 6.53 -8.04 13.38
N ASP A 153 6.44 -8.06 14.71
CA ASP A 153 5.98 -9.27 15.41
C ASP A 153 4.50 -9.56 15.10
N ASN A 154 4.09 -10.79 15.35
CA ASN A 154 2.74 -11.27 14.95
C ASN A 154 1.59 -10.46 15.58
N ILE A 155 1.76 -9.92 16.79
CA ILE A 155 0.70 -9.18 17.48
C ILE A 155 0.53 -7.81 16.79
N VAL A 156 1.65 -7.10 16.60
CA VAL A 156 1.65 -5.79 15.94
C VAL A 156 1.22 -5.92 14.48
N ALA A 157 1.66 -6.98 13.78
CA ALA A 157 1.25 -7.27 12.42
C ALA A 157 -0.29 -7.42 12.31
N TYR A 158 -0.89 -8.15 13.24
CA TYR A 158 -2.34 -8.33 13.26
C TYR A 158 -3.09 -7.03 13.53
N ASP A 159 -2.61 -6.20 14.44
CA ASP A 159 -3.21 -4.89 14.74
C ASP A 159 -3.12 -3.92 13.55
N VAL A 160 -1.98 -3.91 12.85
CA VAL A 160 -1.81 -3.12 11.62
C VAL A 160 -2.81 -3.57 10.54
N MET A 161 -2.97 -4.88 10.34
CA MET A 161 -3.91 -5.38 9.35
C MET A 161 -5.38 -5.12 9.72
N LYS A 162 -5.77 -5.27 10.99
CA LYS A 162 -7.11 -4.87 11.47
C LYS A 162 -7.38 -3.41 11.15
N LEU A 163 -6.41 -2.55 11.41
CA LEU A 163 -6.52 -1.14 11.12
C LEU A 163 -6.75 -0.90 9.63
N LEU A 164 -5.94 -1.52 8.75
CA LEU A 164 -6.11 -1.41 7.29
C LEU A 164 -7.51 -1.84 6.84
N ILE A 165 -8.05 -2.93 7.40
CA ILE A 165 -9.42 -3.38 7.12
C ILE A 165 -10.45 -2.31 7.46
N THR A 166 -10.26 -1.52 8.53
CA THR A 166 -11.19 -0.43 8.87
C THR A 166 -11.24 0.69 7.82
N LEU A 167 -10.21 0.82 6.99
CA LEU A 167 -10.13 1.82 5.93
C LEU A 167 -10.94 1.46 4.68
N LEU A 168 -11.37 0.19 4.55
CA LEU A 168 -12.13 -0.28 3.37
C LEU A 168 -13.44 0.46 3.16
N LYS A 169 -14.02 1.04 4.20
CA LYS A 169 -15.22 1.89 4.07
C LYS A 169 -14.96 3.16 3.25
N ASP A 170 -13.71 3.62 3.21
CA ASP A 170 -13.31 4.88 2.59
C ASP A 170 -12.53 4.69 1.28
N CYS A 171 -11.81 3.55 1.11
CA CYS A 171 -10.98 3.26 -0.06
C CYS A 171 -10.97 1.76 -0.40
N ALA A 172 -10.34 1.40 -1.51
CA ALA A 172 -9.94 0.02 -1.79
C ALA A 172 -8.49 -0.21 -1.37
N ILE A 173 -8.12 -1.47 -1.17
CA ILE A 173 -6.75 -1.85 -0.81
C ILE A 173 -6.24 -2.94 -1.77
N LEU A 174 -5.09 -2.69 -2.38
CA LEU A 174 -4.30 -3.69 -3.09
C LEU A 174 -3.09 -4.02 -2.22
N LEU A 175 -3.11 -5.21 -1.62
CA LEU A 175 -2.09 -5.70 -0.70
C LEU A 175 -1.12 -6.64 -1.40
N VAL A 176 0.16 -6.36 -1.33
CA VAL A 176 1.21 -7.32 -1.68
C VAL A 176 1.69 -8.01 -0.41
N THR A 177 1.70 -9.34 -0.41
CA THR A 177 2.22 -10.13 0.71
C THR A 177 2.75 -11.48 0.25
N HIS A 178 3.72 -12.02 1.00
CA HIS A 178 4.18 -13.41 0.88
C HIS A 178 3.58 -14.32 1.95
N ASP A 179 2.78 -13.78 2.90
CA ASP A 179 2.04 -14.55 3.89
C ASP A 179 0.65 -14.91 3.39
N ILE A 180 0.51 -16.19 2.99
CA ILE A 180 -0.77 -16.71 2.48
C ILE A 180 -1.86 -16.76 3.55
N ASN A 181 -1.50 -16.94 4.84
CA ASN A 181 -2.48 -17.01 5.92
C ASN A 181 -3.04 -15.61 6.18
N MET A 182 -2.19 -14.59 6.19
CA MET A 182 -2.61 -13.20 6.27
C MET A 182 -3.52 -12.84 5.10
N ALA A 183 -3.13 -13.17 3.86
CA ALA A 183 -3.94 -12.92 2.68
C ALA A 183 -5.33 -13.58 2.77
N LYS A 184 -5.40 -14.85 3.19
CA LYS A 184 -6.67 -15.59 3.36
C LYS A 184 -7.55 -14.97 4.43
N TRP A 185 -6.95 -14.42 5.47
CA TRP A 185 -7.69 -13.86 6.58
C TRP A 185 -8.32 -12.50 6.25
N CYS A 186 -7.63 -11.63 5.50
CA CYS A 186 -8.05 -10.25 5.32
C CYS A 186 -8.66 -9.91 3.95
N SER A 187 -8.48 -10.76 2.92
CA SER A 187 -8.80 -10.38 1.55
C SER A 187 -10.13 -10.92 1.06
N ASN A 188 -10.82 -10.13 0.27
CA ASN A 188 -11.98 -10.57 -0.52
C ASN A 188 -11.57 -11.53 -1.63
N ARG A 189 -10.40 -11.27 -2.25
CA ARG A 189 -9.82 -12.09 -3.32
C ARG A 189 -8.30 -12.17 -3.18
N ILE A 190 -7.72 -13.30 -3.61
CA ILE A 190 -6.27 -13.50 -3.68
C ILE A 190 -5.90 -13.83 -5.13
N ILE A 191 -5.01 -13.03 -5.68
CA ILE A 191 -4.40 -13.27 -6.99
C ILE A 191 -3.02 -13.83 -6.76
N ARG A 192 -2.77 -15.02 -7.31
CA ARG A 192 -1.47 -15.66 -7.24
C ARG A 192 -0.69 -15.33 -8.51
N LEU A 193 0.42 -14.64 -8.35
CA LEU A 193 1.37 -14.49 -9.45
C LEU A 193 2.11 -15.80 -9.64
N LYS A 194 2.30 -16.20 -10.90
CA LYS A 194 3.13 -17.35 -11.24
C LYS A 194 4.57 -17.06 -10.81
N ASP A 195 5.27 -18.10 -10.36
CA ASP A 195 6.71 -17.97 -10.19
C ASP A 195 7.30 -17.63 -11.58
N ALA A 196 8.19 -16.65 -11.63
CA ALA A 196 8.96 -16.41 -12.84
C ALA A 196 9.74 -17.71 -13.12
N ASP A 197 9.40 -18.39 -14.19
CA ASP A 197 10.14 -19.57 -14.63
C ASP A 197 11.61 -19.15 -14.81
N LYS A 198 12.50 -19.79 -14.04
CA LYS A 198 13.94 -19.62 -14.15
C LYS A 198 14.46 -20.38 -15.35
#